data_e8b2be525253d6bb56b55f887f3f8f79
#
_entry.id   e8b2be525253d6bb56b55f887f3f8f79
#
_cell.length_a   1.000
_cell.length_b   1.000
_cell.length_c   1.000
_cell.angle_alpha   90.00
_cell.angle_beta   90.00
_cell.angle_gamma   90.00
#
_symmetry.space_group_name_H-M   'P 1'
#
loop_
_entity.id
_entity.type
_entity.pdbx_description
1 polymer ?
#
loop_
_entity_poly.entity_id
_entity_poly.type
_entity_poly.pdbx_seq_one_letter_code
_entity_poly.pdbx_strand_id
1 'polypeptide(L)'
;MTTTVKPIQKSLGHFAFSQKVNEYQLLDQARATEIKSKVRLHANGNWGDVCTEDAQQNNQVVKEHDGGRLLSVYTLSDGTKIWVLTSGYGTPKSAMDLETFSEIDYTNTVVLFPEEY
;
A
#
# COMPACT_ATOMS: atom_id res chain seq x y z
N MET A 1 -21.18 12.18 4.53
CA MET A 1 -20.37 12.06 4.18
C MET A 1 -20.05 11.73 3.25
N THR A 2 -19.92 11.77 2.91
CA THR A 2 -19.63 11.57 2.05
C THR A 2 -18.69 11.05 1.44
N THR A 3 -17.96 10.39 1.77
CA THR A 3 -16.94 9.98 1.08
C THR A 3 -17.23 9.09 0.05
N THR A 4 -16.81 9.32 -1.07
CA THR A 4 -17.06 8.49 -2.19
C THR A 4 -15.88 7.68 -2.56
N VAL A 5 -14.76 7.86 -1.93
CA VAL A 5 -13.57 7.08 -2.24
C VAL A 5 -13.71 5.70 -1.64
N LYS A 6 -13.65 4.69 -2.49
CA LYS A 6 -13.75 3.33 -2.03
C LYS A 6 -12.43 2.93 -1.37
N PRO A 7 -12.45 2.50 -0.11
CA PRO A 7 -11.23 2.06 0.56
C PRO A 7 -10.60 0.87 -0.14
N ILE A 8 -9.28 0.82 -0.18
CA ILE A 8 -8.58 -0.30 -0.76
C ILE A 8 -8.13 -1.32 0.30
N GLN A 9 -8.57 -1.16 1.54
CA GLN A 9 -8.14 -2.01 2.65
C GLN A 9 -8.29 -3.50 2.37
N LYS A 10 -9.40 -3.88 1.73
CA LYS A 10 -9.65 -5.28 1.41
C LYS A 10 -8.72 -5.82 0.35
N SER A 11 -8.06 -4.91 -0.39
CA SER A 11 -7.20 -5.29 -1.50
C SER A 11 -5.72 -5.10 -1.21
N LEU A 12 -5.34 -4.85 0.05
CA LEU A 12 -3.93 -4.75 0.40
C LEU A 12 -3.23 -6.11 0.37
N GLY A 13 -4.00 -7.20 0.43
CA GLY A 13 -3.46 -8.53 0.32
C GLY A 13 -2.55 -8.91 1.47
N HIS A 14 -1.49 -9.63 1.19
CA HIS A 14 -0.49 -9.95 2.19
C HIS A 14 0.22 -8.67 2.60
N PHE A 15 0.35 -8.46 3.90
CA PHE A 15 0.90 -7.22 4.43
C PHE A 15 2.15 -7.52 5.24
N ALA A 16 3.19 -6.74 5.03
CA ALA A 16 4.44 -6.92 5.76
C ALA A 16 5.15 -5.59 5.97
N PHE A 17 5.97 -5.53 7.01
CA PHE A 17 6.94 -4.46 7.18
C PHE A 17 8.30 -5.01 6.77
N SER A 18 9.13 -4.16 6.16
CA SER A 18 10.52 -4.54 5.97
C SER A 18 11.18 -4.74 7.33
N GLN A 19 12.28 -5.47 7.36
CA GLN A 19 12.97 -5.70 8.63
C GLN A 19 13.38 -4.39 9.29
N LYS A 20 13.88 -3.43 8.51
CA LYS A 20 14.32 -2.15 9.05
C LYS A 20 13.16 -1.33 9.58
N VAL A 21 12.02 -1.31 8.89
CA VAL A 21 10.83 -0.61 9.39
C VAL A 21 10.33 -1.29 10.65
N ASN A 22 10.34 -2.61 10.68
CA ASN A 22 9.91 -3.33 11.87
C ASN A 22 10.78 -2.97 13.07
N GLU A 23 12.09 -2.96 12.89
CA GLU A 23 13.02 -2.56 13.95
C GLU A 23 12.78 -1.12 14.41
N TYR A 24 12.55 -0.22 13.47
CA TYR A 24 12.31 1.18 13.76
C TYR A 24 11.06 1.36 14.63
N GLN A 25 9.96 0.70 14.28
CA GLN A 25 8.71 0.87 15.01
C GLN A 25 8.72 0.14 16.37
N LEU A 26 9.54 -0.87 16.54
CA LEU A 26 9.64 -1.55 17.84
C LEU A 26 10.33 -0.72 18.89
N LEU A 27 11.09 0.31 18.50
CA LEU A 27 11.78 1.19 19.44
C LEU A 27 10.84 2.14 20.17
N ASP A 28 9.66 2.43 19.59
CA ASP A 28 8.73 3.38 20.18
C ASP A 28 7.34 3.10 19.65
N GLN A 29 6.41 2.83 20.55
CA GLN A 29 5.04 2.54 20.16
C GLN A 29 4.39 3.69 19.40
N ALA A 30 4.77 4.93 19.67
CA ALA A 30 4.26 6.08 18.94
C ALA A 30 4.61 5.99 17.46
N ARG A 31 5.78 5.44 17.12
CA ARG A 31 6.18 5.22 15.73
C ARG A 31 5.26 4.21 15.04
N ALA A 32 4.96 3.12 15.73
CA ALA A 32 4.07 2.11 15.18
C ALA A 32 2.67 2.67 14.94
N THR A 33 2.17 3.48 15.86
CA THR A 33 0.87 4.12 15.72
C THR A 33 0.85 5.07 14.54
N GLU A 34 1.90 5.85 14.37
CA GLU A 34 1.99 6.79 13.25
C GLU A 34 2.04 6.04 11.92
N ILE A 35 2.85 4.98 11.84
CA ILE A 35 2.93 4.17 10.61
C ILE A 35 1.58 3.58 10.27
N LYS A 36 0.85 3.06 11.25
CA LYS A 36 -0.50 2.55 11.00
C LYS A 36 -1.42 3.60 10.42
N SER A 37 -1.33 4.84 10.91
CA SER A 37 -2.16 5.92 10.37
C SER A 37 -1.84 6.19 8.91
N LYS A 38 -0.56 6.10 8.53
CA LYS A 38 -0.16 6.29 7.13
C LYS A 38 -0.64 5.15 6.24
N VAL A 39 -0.59 3.92 6.74
CA VAL A 39 -1.12 2.77 6.00
C VAL A 39 -2.62 2.95 5.75
N ARG A 40 -3.36 3.48 6.73
CA ARG A 40 -4.78 3.79 6.52
C ARG A 40 -5.00 4.84 5.44
N LEU A 41 -4.15 5.86 5.39
CA LEU A 41 -4.23 6.85 4.31
C LEU A 41 -4.03 6.18 2.96
N HIS A 42 -3.03 5.32 2.84
CA HIS A 42 -2.79 4.55 1.62
C HIS A 42 -4.02 3.71 1.25
N ALA A 43 -4.61 3.05 2.23
CA ALA A 43 -5.79 2.21 2.02
C ALA A 43 -7.02 3.02 1.58
N ASN A 44 -7.02 4.32 1.84
CA ASN A 44 -8.11 5.22 1.46
C ASN A 44 -7.78 6.06 0.22
N GLY A 45 -6.70 5.73 -0.48
CA GLY A 45 -6.35 6.44 -1.70
C GLY A 45 -5.65 7.77 -1.50
N ASN A 46 -5.12 8.02 -0.32
CA ASN A 46 -4.32 9.20 -0.06
C ASN A 46 -2.85 8.80 -0.20
N TRP A 47 -2.22 9.28 -1.27
CA TRP A 47 -0.89 8.80 -1.65
C TRP A 47 0.26 9.56 -0.99
N GLY A 48 -0.07 10.52 -0.10
CA GLY A 48 0.96 11.28 0.63
C GLY A 48 1.73 12.23 -0.27
N ASP A 49 3.05 12.15 -0.18
CA ASP A 49 3.94 13.13 -0.80
C ASP A 49 4.40 12.77 -2.21
N VAL A 50 3.73 11.83 -2.88
CA VAL A 50 4.09 11.47 -4.25
C VAL A 50 3.81 12.64 -5.19
N CYS A 51 4.53 12.68 -6.32
CA CYS A 51 4.29 13.71 -7.32
C CYS A 51 2.93 13.48 -7.99
N THR A 52 2.46 14.53 -8.69
CA THR A 52 1.15 14.47 -9.35
C THR A 52 1.05 13.31 -10.33
N GLU A 53 2.11 13.07 -11.09
CA GLU A 53 2.12 12.00 -12.09
C GLU A 53 1.98 10.63 -11.43
N ASP A 54 2.69 10.41 -10.33
CA ASP A 54 2.59 9.15 -9.61
C ASP A 54 1.21 8.98 -8.98
N ALA A 55 0.63 10.07 -8.46
CA ALA A 55 -0.72 10.03 -7.91
C ALA A 55 -1.73 9.66 -8.99
N GLN A 56 -1.60 10.23 -10.17
CA GLN A 56 -2.48 9.91 -11.29
C GLN A 56 -2.34 8.46 -11.71
N GLN A 57 -1.12 7.94 -11.73
CA GLN A 57 -0.89 6.56 -12.07
C GLN A 57 -1.50 5.62 -11.04
N ASN A 58 -1.37 5.95 -9.75
CA ASN A 58 -2.01 5.18 -8.69
C ASN A 58 -3.52 5.16 -8.89
N ASN A 59 -4.12 6.31 -9.17
CA ASN A 59 -5.57 6.42 -9.38
C ASN A 59 -6.01 5.56 -10.57
N GLN A 60 -5.21 5.50 -11.61
CA GLN A 60 -5.49 4.67 -12.77
C GLN A 60 -5.49 3.19 -12.40
N VAL A 61 -4.49 2.75 -11.63
CA VAL A 61 -4.40 1.37 -11.18
C VAL A 61 -5.61 1.00 -10.32
N VAL A 62 -6.03 1.89 -9.42
CA VAL A 62 -7.21 1.65 -8.58
C VAL A 62 -8.46 1.52 -9.45
N LYS A 63 -8.58 2.37 -10.46
CA LYS A 63 -9.74 2.36 -11.35
C LYS A 63 -9.81 1.09 -12.18
N GLU A 64 -8.67 0.64 -12.70
CA GLU A 64 -8.66 -0.45 -13.67
C GLU A 64 -8.48 -1.82 -13.07
N HIS A 65 -7.96 -1.91 -11.85
CA HIS A 65 -7.71 -3.21 -11.21
C HIS A 65 -6.91 -4.14 -12.13
N ASP A 66 -5.79 -3.64 -12.64
CA ASP A 66 -5.05 -4.35 -13.68
C ASP A 66 -3.82 -5.10 -13.17
N GLY A 67 -3.70 -5.25 -11.87
CA GLY A 67 -2.54 -5.91 -11.28
C GLY A 67 -1.35 -4.99 -11.12
N GLY A 68 -1.55 -3.71 -11.27
CA GLY A 68 -0.49 -2.72 -11.19
C GLY A 68 -0.02 -2.44 -9.77
N ARG A 69 0.83 -1.43 -9.67
CA ARG A 69 1.50 -1.06 -8.44
C ARG A 69 0.99 0.27 -7.92
N LEU A 70 0.79 0.34 -6.60
CA LEU A 70 0.40 1.58 -5.91
C LEU A 70 1.53 1.96 -4.96
N LEU A 71 1.97 3.21 -5.02
CA LEU A 71 3.05 3.69 -4.16
C LEU A 71 2.61 4.97 -3.46
N SER A 72 2.67 4.95 -2.13
CA SER A 72 2.52 6.15 -1.31
C SER A 72 3.84 6.49 -0.64
N VAL A 73 4.07 7.77 -0.44
CA VAL A 73 5.24 8.29 0.26
C VAL A 73 4.76 9.16 1.41
N TYR A 74 5.22 8.90 2.60
CA TYR A 74 4.83 9.69 3.76
C TYR A 74 6.06 10.15 4.52
N THR A 75 5.94 11.31 5.15
CA THR A 75 6.96 11.83 6.06
C THR A 75 6.43 11.72 7.48
N LEU A 76 7.15 11.02 8.32
CA LEU A 76 6.78 10.85 9.72
C LEU A 76 7.14 12.11 10.52
N SER A 77 6.63 12.19 11.75
CA SER A 77 6.82 13.38 12.57
C SER A 77 8.29 13.68 12.89
N ASP A 78 9.15 12.66 12.87
CA ASP A 78 10.58 12.85 13.10
C ASP A 78 11.37 13.13 11.82
N GLY A 79 10.67 13.32 10.69
CA GLY A 79 11.31 13.58 9.41
C GLY A 79 11.65 12.33 8.61
N THR A 80 11.46 11.16 9.18
CA THR A 80 11.73 9.90 8.48
C THR A 80 10.72 9.69 7.36
N LYS A 81 11.19 9.27 6.19
CA LYS A 81 10.30 8.95 5.08
C LYS A 81 10.06 7.46 5.01
N ILE A 82 8.81 7.09 4.75
CA ILE A 82 8.45 5.69 4.50
C ILE A 82 7.67 5.58 3.20
N TRP A 83 7.77 4.43 2.58
CA TRP A 83 6.99 4.09 1.40
C TRP A 83 6.02 2.98 1.77
N VAL A 84 4.79 3.09 1.27
CA VAL A 84 3.82 2.00 1.33
C VAL A 84 3.58 1.56 -0.09
N LEU A 85 3.98 0.33 -0.40
CA LEU A 85 3.98 -0.20 -1.75
C LEU A 85 3.07 -1.40 -1.85
N THR A 86 2.04 -1.30 -2.70
CA THR A 86 1.16 -2.41 -3.02
C THR A 86 1.45 -2.88 -4.42
N SER A 87 1.65 -4.18 -4.58
CA SER A 87 1.91 -4.81 -5.88
C SER A 87 0.77 -5.76 -6.22
N GLY A 88 0.50 -5.94 -7.50
CA GLY A 88 -0.51 -6.88 -7.97
C GLY A 88 -1.93 -6.46 -7.63
N TYR A 89 -2.17 -5.17 -7.44
CA TYR A 89 -3.47 -4.69 -7.02
C TYR A 89 -4.52 -5.01 -8.09
N GLY A 90 -5.59 -5.65 -7.65
CA GLY A 90 -6.67 -5.96 -8.56
C GLY A 90 -6.27 -6.99 -9.61
N THR A 91 -5.60 -8.07 -9.20
CA THR A 91 -5.22 -9.14 -10.12
C THR A 91 -6.40 -9.49 -11.04
N PRO A 92 -6.16 -9.60 -12.35
CA PRO A 92 -7.23 -9.86 -13.30
C PRO A 92 -8.03 -11.10 -12.95
N LYS A 93 -9.34 -11.04 -13.18
CA LYS A 93 -10.23 -12.18 -12.89
C LYS A 93 -9.88 -13.41 -13.69
N SER A 94 -9.13 -13.24 -14.77
CA SER A 94 -8.69 -14.38 -15.58
C SER A 94 -7.60 -15.20 -14.89
N ALA A 95 -6.95 -14.62 -13.87
CA ALA A 95 -5.95 -15.37 -13.11
C ALA A 95 -6.67 -16.36 -12.20
N MET A 96 -6.38 -17.63 -12.36
CA MET A 96 -7.04 -18.68 -11.61
C MET A 96 -6.08 -19.83 -11.36
N ASP A 97 -6.14 -20.36 -10.14
CA ASP A 97 -5.42 -21.57 -9.81
C ASP A 97 -6.19 -22.76 -10.42
N LEU A 98 -5.60 -23.42 -11.38
CA LEU A 98 -6.25 -24.52 -12.09
C LEU A 98 -6.48 -25.74 -11.20
N GLU A 99 -5.71 -25.90 -10.13
CA GLU A 99 -5.89 -27.05 -9.24
C GLU A 99 -7.05 -26.84 -8.28
N THR A 100 -7.21 -25.63 -7.76
CA THR A 100 -8.27 -25.34 -6.79
C THR A 100 -9.47 -24.70 -7.43
N PHE A 101 -9.36 -24.24 -8.68
CA PHE A 101 -10.42 -23.52 -9.40
C PHE A 101 -10.84 -22.25 -8.67
N SER A 102 -9.91 -21.62 -7.94
CA SER A 102 -10.19 -20.38 -7.23
C SER A 102 -9.33 -19.26 -7.79
N GLU A 103 -9.82 -18.03 -7.61
CA GLU A 103 -9.07 -16.86 -8.04
C GLU A 103 -7.79 -16.74 -7.23
N ILE A 104 -6.71 -16.37 -7.91
CA ILE A 104 -5.43 -16.12 -7.26
C ILE A 104 -5.35 -14.63 -6.95
N ASP A 105 -5.12 -14.31 -5.69
CA ASP A 105 -4.90 -12.93 -5.28
C ASP A 105 -3.40 -12.71 -5.11
N TYR A 106 -2.81 -11.98 -6.05
CA TYR A 106 -1.38 -11.64 -6.01
C TYR A 106 -1.11 -10.32 -5.30
N THR A 107 -2.14 -9.69 -4.74
CA THR A 107 -1.97 -8.41 -4.08
C THR A 107 -1.12 -8.58 -2.83
N ASN A 108 -0.11 -7.73 -2.68
CA ASN A 108 0.68 -7.70 -1.46
C ASN A 108 1.14 -6.26 -1.20
N THR A 109 1.31 -5.93 0.07
CA THR A 109 1.69 -4.59 0.49
C THR A 109 2.85 -4.69 1.46
N VAL A 110 3.84 -3.83 1.26
CA VAL A 110 4.98 -3.74 2.15
C VAL A 110 5.23 -2.28 2.52
N VAL A 111 5.56 -2.06 3.80
CA VAL A 111 6.04 -0.76 4.27
C VAL A 111 7.56 -0.87 4.37
N LEU A 112 8.25 0.05 3.73
CA LEU A 112 9.71 0.03 3.67
C LEU A 112 10.26 1.44 3.66
N PHE A 113 11.57 1.56 3.93
CA PHE A 113 12.25 2.83 3.74
C PHE A 113 12.66 2.97 2.28
N PRO A 114 12.73 4.22 1.76
CA PRO A 114 13.12 4.42 0.36
C PRO A 114 14.44 3.77 -0.03
N GLU A 115 15.40 3.77 0.89
CA GLU A 115 16.72 3.20 0.60
C GLU A 115 16.71 1.67 0.49
N GLU A 116 15.63 1.03 0.89
CA GLU A 116 15.51 -0.41 0.79
C GLU A 116 14.93 -0.86 -0.55
N TYR A 117 14.43 0.09 -1.29
CA TYR A 117 13.84 -0.22 -2.60
C TYR A 117 14.97 -0.37 -3.63
#